data_e6ecb686e7b4d2354d24ad7271226e6b
#
_entry.id   e6ecb686e7b4d2354d24ad7271226e6b
#
_cell.length_a   1.000
_cell.length_b   1.000
_cell.length_c   1.000
_cell.angle_alpha   90.00
_cell.angle_beta   90.00
_cell.angle_gamma   90.00
#
_symmetry.space_group_name_H-M   'P 1'
#
loop_
_entity.id
_entity.type
_entity.pdbx_description
1 polymer ?
#
loop_
_entity_poly.entity_id
_entity_poly.type
_entity_poly.pdbx_seq_one_letter_code
_entity_poly.pdbx_strand_id
1 'polypeptide(L)'
;MTDITPFANRLGKNIKHLMKWAKRNGIEAWRIYDRDIPQFPFAADVYGDRIHLQEYDTGWLMRPEEYEAWLAEVLEAVAFVTGFAPEQIRLKHRERQKGLQQYEKTGKAGDDFVITENGRKFWVNLDKYLDTGLFLDHRNTRKKVGETAAGKRFLNLFSYTGSFTVYAATGGAASSETVDLSNTYLDWARRNFELNGIDTERHKIVRADVFQYLQTAYGEGRRFDLIVMDPPSFSNSKKMSDILDIQRDHKKLIDGAVKLLASDGILYFSNNLRSFVLDDLVSEQYAVKDISKQSVPEDFRNKKIHRCWEIRHKS
;
A
#
# COMPACT_ATOMS: atom_id res chain seq x y z
N MET A 1 9.77 -15.52 -31.47
CA MET A 1 9.25 -14.36 -30.67
C MET A 1 7.92 -14.76 -30.06
N THR A 2 7.66 -14.36 -28.82
CA THR A 2 6.36 -14.60 -28.14
C THR A 2 5.31 -13.68 -28.77
N ASP A 3 4.18 -14.21 -29.20
CA ASP A 3 3.09 -13.41 -29.76
C ASP A 3 2.57 -12.39 -28.73
N ILE A 4 2.68 -11.10 -29.01
CA ILE A 4 2.26 -9.98 -28.15
C ILE A 4 0.73 -9.78 -28.14
N THR A 5 0.02 -10.31 -29.13
CA THR A 5 -1.42 -10.08 -29.33
C THR A 5 -2.28 -10.45 -28.11
N PRO A 6 -2.05 -11.59 -27.42
CA PRO A 6 -2.81 -11.92 -26.23
C PRO A 6 -2.65 -10.91 -25.10
N PHE A 7 -1.42 -10.37 -24.91
CA PHE A 7 -1.14 -9.34 -23.90
C PHE A 7 -1.88 -8.04 -24.22
N ALA A 8 -1.73 -7.52 -25.44
CA ALA A 8 -2.41 -6.30 -25.89
C ALA A 8 -3.93 -6.40 -25.75
N ASN A 9 -4.52 -7.53 -26.18
CA ASN A 9 -5.96 -7.78 -26.08
C ASN A 9 -6.43 -7.82 -24.61
N ARG A 10 -5.66 -8.47 -23.73
CA ARG A 10 -5.99 -8.53 -22.30
C ARG A 10 -5.94 -7.16 -21.66
N LEU A 11 -4.87 -6.40 -21.93
CA LEU A 11 -4.69 -5.05 -21.44
C LEU A 11 -5.84 -4.12 -21.89
N GLY A 12 -6.18 -4.13 -23.18
CA GLY A 12 -7.28 -3.34 -23.76
C GLY A 12 -8.64 -3.69 -23.15
N LYS A 13 -8.91 -4.98 -22.92
CA LYS A 13 -10.14 -5.43 -22.26
C LYS A 13 -10.22 -4.91 -20.82
N ASN A 14 -9.14 -5.00 -20.06
CA ASN A 14 -9.08 -4.54 -18.67
C ASN A 14 -9.28 -3.02 -18.59
N ILE A 15 -8.59 -2.24 -19.44
CA ILE A 15 -8.75 -0.78 -19.48
C ILE A 15 -10.20 -0.39 -19.78
N LYS A 16 -10.79 -0.96 -20.83
CA LYS A 16 -12.17 -0.67 -21.22
C LYS A 16 -13.17 -0.94 -20.08
N HIS A 17 -12.94 -2.00 -19.31
CA HIS A 17 -13.77 -2.37 -18.17
C HIS A 17 -13.58 -1.41 -16.98
N LEU A 18 -12.33 -1.13 -16.59
CA LEU A 18 -11.98 -0.45 -15.36
C LEU A 18 -11.96 1.08 -15.46
N MET A 19 -11.75 1.64 -16.66
CA MET A 19 -11.68 3.10 -16.85
C MET A 19 -12.99 3.79 -16.43
N LYS A 20 -14.16 3.22 -16.79
CA LYS A 20 -15.47 3.77 -16.40
C LYS A 20 -15.66 3.71 -14.88
N TRP A 21 -15.18 2.65 -14.26
CA TRP A 21 -15.21 2.48 -12.80
C TRP A 21 -14.30 3.49 -12.12
N ALA A 22 -13.05 3.63 -12.54
CA ALA A 22 -12.09 4.59 -11.99
C ALA A 22 -12.62 6.02 -12.09
N LYS A 23 -13.10 6.44 -13.28
CA LYS A 23 -13.66 7.77 -13.50
C LYS A 23 -14.87 8.04 -12.60
N ARG A 24 -15.80 7.09 -12.47
CA ARG A 24 -17.01 7.23 -11.63
C ARG A 24 -16.67 7.38 -10.15
N ASN A 25 -15.58 6.77 -9.70
CA ASN A 25 -15.14 6.80 -8.29
C ASN A 25 -14.08 7.88 -8.00
N GLY A 26 -13.73 8.73 -8.99
CA GLY A 26 -12.69 9.77 -8.80
C GLY A 26 -11.32 9.17 -8.46
N ILE A 27 -10.92 8.10 -9.17
CA ILE A 27 -9.69 7.36 -8.96
C ILE A 27 -8.76 7.62 -10.15
N GLU A 28 -7.60 8.22 -9.90
CA GLU A 28 -6.57 8.49 -10.91
C GLU A 28 -5.42 7.48 -10.89
N ALA A 29 -5.32 6.63 -9.85
CA ALA A 29 -4.32 5.57 -9.79
C ALA A 29 -4.99 4.20 -9.61
N TRP A 30 -4.83 3.29 -10.59
CA TRP A 30 -5.52 2.00 -10.61
C TRP A 30 -4.79 0.97 -11.48
N ARG A 31 -4.94 -0.31 -11.13
CA ARG A 31 -4.28 -1.43 -11.81
C ARG A 31 -5.02 -1.85 -13.06
N ILE A 32 -4.29 -2.00 -14.17
CA ILE A 32 -4.84 -2.43 -15.46
C ILE A 32 -4.39 -3.82 -15.89
N TYR A 33 -3.30 -4.35 -15.29
CA TYR A 33 -2.78 -5.67 -15.59
C TYR A 33 -1.99 -6.21 -14.40
N ASP A 34 -2.14 -7.50 -14.06
CA ASP A 34 -1.44 -8.15 -12.94
C ASP A 34 -1.02 -9.57 -13.30
N ARG A 35 -0.03 -9.72 -14.16
CA ARG A 35 0.50 -11.03 -14.56
C ARG A 35 -0.60 -11.98 -15.04
N ASP A 36 -1.57 -11.42 -15.76
CA ASP A 36 -2.74 -12.16 -16.25
C ASP A 36 -2.37 -13.31 -17.19
N ILE A 37 -1.24 -13.16 -17.89
CA ILE A 37 -0.68 -14.14 -18.83
C ILE A 37 0.75 -14.46 -18.39
N PRO A 38 1.10 -15.72 -18.12
CA PRO A 38 2.41 -16.10 -17.57
C PRO A 38 3.61 -15.64 -18.39
N GLN A 39 3.47 -15.57 -19.73
CA GLN A 39 4.52 -15.11 -20.64
C GLN A 39 4.78 -13.60 -20.55
N PHE A 40 3.92 -12.85 -19.87
CA PHE A 40 4.05 -11.40 -19.68
C PHE A 40 3.97 -11.08 -18.19
N PRO A 41 5.09 -11.23 -17.46
CA PRO A 41 5.14 -11.13 -16.01
C PRO A 41 5.15 -9.68 -15.50
N PHE A 42 4.24 -8.88 -16.01
CA PHE A 42 4.13 -7.46 -15.65
C PHE A 42 2.98 -7.20 -14.68
N ALA A 43 3.13 -6.15 -13.86
CA ALA A 43 2.01 -5.40 -13.34
C ALA A 43 2.02 -4.01 -13.98
N ALA A 44 0.87 -3.57 -14.46
CA ALA A 44 0.73 -2.24 -15.04
C ALA A 44 -0.35 -1.47 -14.29
N ASP A 45 0.04 -0.29 -13.81
CA ASP A 45 -0.81 0.62 -13.05
C ASP A 45 -0.86 1.99 -13.75
N VAL A 46 -2.05 2.54 -13.92
CA VAL A 46 -2.24 3.95 -14.31
C VAL A 46 -1.96 4.83 -13.09
N TYR A 47 -1.32 5.98 -13.30
CA TYR A 47 -1.16 7.06 -12.33
C TYR A 47 -1.37 8.39 -13.04
N GLY A 48 -2.62 8.87 -13.05
CA GLY A 48 -3.00 10.08 -13.79
C GLY A 48 -2.74 9.94 -15.29
N ASP A 49 -1.74 10.66 -15.78
CA ASP A 49 -1.28 10.67 -17.18
C ASP A 49 -0.06 9.77 -17.44
N ARG A 50 0.26 8.83 -16.54
CA ARG A 50 1.46 7.96 -16.62
C ARG A 50 1.10 6.51 -16.37
N ILE A 51 1.95 5.60 -16.90
CA ILE A 51 1.89 4.17 -16.63
C ILE A 51 3.10 3.76 -15.80
N HIS A 52 2.87 3.08 -14.69
CA HIS A 52 3.89 2.37 -13.94
C HIS A 52 3.85 0.90 -14.36
N LEU A 53 4.83 0.49 -15.15
CA LEU A 53 4.99 -0.88 -15.63
C LEU A 53 6.07 -1.57 -14.80
N GLN A 54 5.68 -2.58 -14.04
CA GLN A 54 6.61 -3.35 -13.21
C GLN A 54 6.81 -4.74 -13.83
N GLU A 55 8.02 -5.06 -14.22
CA GLU A 55 8.41 -6.40 -14.64
C GLU A 55 8.86 -7.22 -13.43
N TYR A 56 8.33 -8.43 -13.30
CA TYR A 56 8.71 -9.36 -12.25
C TYR A 56 9.69 -10.40 -12.79
N ASP A 57 10.81 -10.57 -12.10
CA ASP A 57 11.75 -11.65 -12.38
C ASP A 57 11.08 -13.01 -12.23
N THR A 58 11.04 -13.78 -13.32
CA THR A 58 10.50 -15.14 -13.39
C THR A 58 11.60 -16.21 -13.42
N GLY A 59 12.86 -15.80 -13.54
CA GLY A 59 13.99 -16.69 -13.78
C GLY A 59 14.06 -17.18 -15.24
N TRP A 60 13.33 -16.58 -16.18
CA TRP A 60 13.47 -16.89 -17.59
C TRP A 60 14.81 -16.43 -18.12
N LEU A 61 15.45 -17.29 -18.88
CA LEU A 61 16.71 -17.00 -19.56
C LEU A 61 16.40 -16.71 -21.04
N MET A 62 16.39 -15.44 -21.38
CA MET A 62 16.41 -14.97 -22.78
C MET A 62 17.81 -14.46 -23.10
N ARG A 63 18.21 -14.56 -24.37
CA ARG A 63 19.39 -13.85 -24.85
C ARG A 63 19.13 -12.33 -24.76
N PRO A 64 20.15 -11.50 -24.44
CA PRO A 64 19.93 -10.05 -24.27
C PRO A 64 19.19 -9.39 -25.44
N GLU A 65 19.59 -9.70 -26.68
CA GLU A 65 18.98 -9.15 -27.88
C GLU A 65 17.50 -9.56 -28.08
N GLU A 66 17.18 -10.82 -27.73
CA GLU A 66 15.79 -11.30 -27.75
C GLU A 66 14.93 -10.63 -26.70
N TYR A 67 15.49 -10.40 -25.51
CA TYR A 67 14.82 -9.71 -24.42
C TYR A 67 14.55 -8.25 -24.77
N GLU A 68 15.54 -7.53 -25.31
CA GLU A 68 15.38 -6.13 -25.73
C GLU A 68 14.29 -5.98 -26.79
N ALA A 69 14.29 -6.87 -27.81
CA ALA A 69 13.27 -6.86 -28.85
C ALA A 69 11.87 -7.16 -28.30
N TRP A 70 11.75 -8.18 -27.44
CA TRP A 70 10.49 -8.53 -26.79
C TRP A 70 9.97 -7.40 -25.87
N LEU A 71 10.85 -6.78 -25.09
CA LEU A 71 10.49 -5.68 -24.21
C LEU A 71 10.03 -4.45 -25.01
N ALA A 72 10.67 -4.16 -26.14
CA ALA A 72 10.26 -3.08 -27.05
C ALA A 72 8.84 -3.31 -27.58
N GLU A 73 8.51 -4.54 -28.02
CA GLU A 73 7.14 -4.91 -28.44
C GLU A 73 6.12 -4.74 -27.29
N VAL A 74 6.49 -5.11 -26.05
CA VAL A 74 5.64 -4.92 -24.87
C VAL A 74 5.36 -3.44 -24.63
N LEU A 75 6.39 -2.59 -24.65
CA LEU A 75 6.25 -1.14 -24.44
C LEU A 75 5.41 -0.48 -25.53
N GLU A 76 5.62 -0.87 -26.78
CA GLU A 76 4.81 -0.41 -27.91
C GLU A 76 3.34 -0.82 -27.77
N ALA A 77 3.07 -2.07 -27.37
CA ALA A 77 1.72 -2.55 -27.12
C ALA A 77 1.05 -1.79 -25.96
N VAL A 78 1.79 -1.51 -24.87
CA VAL A 78 1.29 -0.69 -23.77
C VAL A 78 0.96 0.72 -24.25
N ALA A 79 1.85 1.38 -24.97
CA ALA A 79 1.63 2.72 -25.52
C ALA A 79 0.40 2.76 -26.44
N PHE A 80 0.31 1.82 -27.37
CA PHE A 80 -0.80 1.72 -28.33
C PHE A 80 -2.15 1.52 -27.63
N VAL A 81 -2.22 0.57 -26.70
CA VAL A 81 -3.47 0.20 -26.04
C VAL A 81 -3.92 1.27 -25.03
N THR A 82 -2.98 1.91 -24.33
CA THR A 82 -3.29 2.94 -23.31
C THR A 82 -3.49 4.32 -23.92
N GLY A 83 -2.91 4.59 -25.10
CA GLY A 83 -2.85 5.91 -25.72
C GLY A 83 -1.84 6.85 -25.07
N PHE A 84 -1.00 6.36 -24.13
CA PHE A 84 0.06 7.15 -23.53
C PHE A 84 1.33 7.15 -24.41
N ALA A 85 2.03 8.27 -24.43
CA ALA A 85 3.32 8.36 -25.11
C ALA A 85 4.38 7.47 -24.42
N PRO A 86 5.39 6.96 -25.13
CA PRO A 86 6.43 6.12 -24.53
C PRO A 86 7.11 6.75 -23.31
N GLU A 87 7.28 8.08 -23.31
CA GLU A 87 7.89 8.85 -22.22
C GLU A 87 7.03 8.89 -20.95
N GLN A 88 5.74 8.57 -21.06
CA GLN A 88 4.82 8.48 -19.93
C GLN A 88 4.80 7.07 -19.31
N ILE A 89 5.46 6.09 -19.93
CA ILE A 89 5.57 4.73 -19.42
C ILE A 89 6.86 4.60 -18.60
N ARG A 90 6.71 4.35 -17.31
CA ARG A 90 7.82 4.16 -16.38
C ARG A 90 7.99 2.67 -16.09
N LEU A 91 9.01 2.08 -16.72
CA LEU A 91 9.38 0.67 -16.52
C LEU A 91 10.26 0.53 -15.28
N LYS A 92 9.91 -0.43 -14.42
CA LYS A 92 10.74 -0.90 -13.31
C LYS A 92 10.89 -2.41 -13.34
N HIS A 93 12.11 -2.88 -13.10
CA HIS A 93 12.37 -4.29 -12.87
C HIS A 93 12.26 -4.60 -11.37
N ARG A 94 11.42 -5.57 -11.02
CA ARG A 94 11.32 -6.10 -9.66
C ARG A 94 12.07 -7.42 -9.57
N GLU A 95 13.32 -7.33 -9.13
CA GLU A 95 14.09 -8.50 -8.74
C GLU A 95 13.48 -9.16 -7.49
N ARG A 96 13.68 -10.48 -7.34
CA ARG A 96 13.33 -11.17 -6.08
C ARG A 96 14.23 -10.65 -4.97
N GLN A 97 13.72 -9.74 -4.19
CA GLN A 97 14.49 -9.11 -3.12
C GLN A 97 14.80 -10.10 -2.00
N LYS A 98 16.08 -10.21 -1.69
CA LYS A 98 16.59 -10.78 -0.44
C LYS A 98 17.06 -9.62 0.44
N GLY A 99 16.21 -9.17 1.40
CA GLY A 99 16.65 -8.24 2.44
C GLY A 99 16.29 -6.75 2.25
N LEU A 100 17.17 -5.85 2.67
CA LEU A 100 17.00 -4.40 2.94
C LEU A 100 16.63 -3.47 1.78
N GLN A 101 16.55 -3.93 0.55
CA GLN A 101 16.48 -3.06 -0.64
C GLN A 101 15.15 -2.31 -0.84
N GLN A 102 14.15 -2.58 -0.03
CA GLN A 102 12.83 -1.91 -0.11
C GLN A 102 12.91 -0.38 0.06
N TYR A 103 13.96 0.12 0.69
CA TYR A 103 14.13 1.53 1.07
C TYR A 103 15.17 2.28 0.22
N GLU A 104 15.78 1.63 -0.76
CA GLU A 104 16.84 2.23 -1.57
C GLU A 104 16.25 3.15 -2.65
N LYS A 105 16.88 4.33 -2.78
CA LYS A 105 16.65 5.20 -3.92
C LYS A 105 17.21 4.53 -5.17
N THR A 106 16.44 4.42 -6.22
CA THR A 106 16.89 3.83 -7.49
C THR A 106 17.97 4.66 -8.21
N GLY A 107 18.35 5.82 -7.66
CA GLY A 107 19.33 6.73 -8.24
C GLY A 107 18.82 7.52 -9.44
N LYS A 108 17.60 7.26 -9.92
CA LYS A 108 17.01 8.00 -11.03
C LYS A 108 16.38 9.29 -10.51
N ALA A 109 16.65 10.42 -11.19
CA ALA A 109 15.91 11.66 -10.99
C ALA A 109 14.52 11.47 -11.60
N GLY A 110 13.47 11.55 -10.78
CA GLY A 110 12.09 11.50 -11.23
C GLY A 110 11.27 12.56 -10.51
N ASP A 111 10.24 13.05 -11.18
CA ASP A 111 9.39 14.13 -10.65
C ASP A 111 8.30 13.57 -9.74
N ASP A 112 8.13 14.21 -8.59
CA ASP A 112 6.96 14.00 -7.76
C ASP A 112 5.76 14.66 -8.46
N PHE A 113 4.62 13.96 -8.46
CA PHE A 113 3.37 14.51 -8.97
C PHE A 113 2.19 14.09 -8.08
N VAL A 114 1.05 14.72 -8.28
CA VAL A 114 -0.14 14.50 -7.46
C VAL A 114 -1.14 13.65 -8.20
N ILE A 115 -1.72 12.67 -7.50
CA ILE A 115 -2.89 11.93 -7.96
C ILE A 115 -4.04 12.08 -6.96
N THR A 116 -5.24 11.87 -7.44
CA THR A 116 -6.47 11.90 -6.63
C THR A 116 -7.02 10.49 -6.45
N GLU A 117 -7.43 10.17 -5.22
CA GLU A 117 -8.17 8.95 -4.89
C GLU A 117 -9.36 9.29 -3.98
N ASN A 118 -10.59 9.09 -4.47
CA ASN A 118 -11.83 9.42 -3.73
C ASN A 118 -11.84 10.86 -3.16
N GLY A 119 -11.38 11.83 -3.93
CA GLY A 119 -11.31 13.23 -3.56
C GLY A 119 -10.12 13.62 -2.63
N ARG A 120 -9.25 12.69 -2.26
CA ARG A 120 -8.02 12.95 -1.50
C ARG A 120 -6.84 12.98 -2.45
N LYS A 121 -5.87 13.85 -2.16
CA LYS A 121 -4.68 14.06 -2.99
C LYS A 121 -3.46 13.39 -2.38
N PHE A 122 -2.63 12.77 -3.22
CA PHE A 122 -1.41 12.09 -2.78
C PHE A 122 -0.25 12.44 -3.68
N TRP A 123 0.89 12.77 -3.08
CA TRP A 123 2.16 12.81 -3.77
C TRP A 123 2.59 11.39 -4.12
N VAL A 124 2.98 11.18 -5.37
CA VAL A 124 3.53 9.91 -5.86
C VAL A 124 4.78 10.15 -6.69
N ASN A 125 5.65 9.13 -6.74
CA ASN A 125 6.85 9.13 -7.55
C ASN A 125 7.05 7.75 -8.17
N LEU A 126 7.17 7.68 -9.48
CA LEU A 126 7.31 6.41 -10.20
C LEU A 126 8.76 6.01 -10.46
N ASP A 127 9.73 6.88 -10.21
CA ASP A 127 11.12 6.68 -10.61
C ASP A 127 12.08 6.53 -9.42
N LYS A 128 11.98 7.43 -8.43
CA LYS A 128 12.98 7.62 -7.38
C LYS A 128 13.02 6.53 -6.32
N TYR A 129 11.88 5.92 -6.01
CA TYR A 129 11.74 4.91 -4.97
C TYR A 129 11.22 3.61 -5.56
N LEU A 130 11.44 2.49 -4.87
CA LEU A 130 10.88 1.21 -5.30
C LEU A 130 9.36 1.25 -5.34
N ASP A 131 8.75 1.75 -4.26
CA ASP A 131 7.30 1.92 -4.14
C ASP A 131 6.89 3.35 -4.47
N THR A 132 5.67 3.53 -4.95
CA THR A 132 5.20 4.77 -5.58
C THR A 132 4.74 5.85 -4.61
N GLY A 133 4.64 5.55 -3.32
CA GLY A 133 4.08 6.42 -2.29
C GLY A 133 2.62 6.14 -1.95
N LEU A 134 1.92 5.31 -2.73
CA LEU A 134 0.55 4.88 -2.44
C LEU A 134 0.35 3.42 -2.83
N PHE A 135 0.01 2.57 -1.87
CA PHE A 135 -0.36 1.18 -2.10
C PHE A 135 -1.82 1.10 -2.57
N LEU A 136 -2.03 0.83 -3.86
CA LEU A 136 -3.36 0.86 -4.48
C LEU A 136 -4.30 -0.24 -3.97
N ASP A 137 -3.74 -1.37 -3.56
CA ASP A 137 -4.49 -2.52 -3.03
C ASP A 137 -5.18 -2.24 -1.70
N HIS A 138 -4.74 -1.24 -0.93
CA HIS A 138 -5.37 -0.82 0.33
C HIS A 138 -6.48 0.23 0.17
N ARG A 139 -6.86 0.61 -1.04
CA ARG A 139 -7.87 1.65 -1.32
C ARG A 139 -9.19 1.42 -0.58
N ASN A 140 -9.71 0.20 -0.60
CA ASN A 140 -10.97 -0.12 0.07
C ASN A 140 -10.88 0.00 1.59
N THR A 141 -9.76 -0.43 2.18
CA THR A 141 -9.51 -0.28 3.63
C THR A 141 -9.35 1.18 3.99
N ARG A 142 -8.61 1.98 3.19
CA ARG A 142 -8.53 3.44 3.40
C ARG A 142 -9.90 4.10 3.38
N LYS A 143 -10.72 3.76 2.38
CA LYS A 143 -12.10 4.29 2.25
C LYS A 143 -12.92 3.94 3.49
N LYS A 144 -12.92 2.69 3.93
CA LYS A 144 -13.61 2.23 5.14
C LYS A 144 -13.15 2.97 6.39
N VAL A 145 -11.84 3.20 6.54
CA VAL A 145 -11.28 4.01 7.64
C VAL A 145 -11.84 5.42 7.60
N GLY A 146 -11.84 6.09 6.44
CA GLY A 146 -12.39 7.44 6.30
C GLY A 146 -13.88 7.52 6.64
N GLU A 147 -14.68 6.53 6.22
CA GLU A 147 -16.12 6.47 6.48
C GLU A 147 -16.46 6.25 7.97
N THR A 148 -15.54 5.65 8.73
CA THR A 148 -15.76 5.32 10.14
C THR A 148 -15.03 6.24 11.13
N ALA A 149 -14.24 7.20 10.63
CA ALA A 149 -13.33 8.00 11.46
C ALA A 149 -13.97 9.19 12.19
N ALA A 150 -15.18 9.61 11.80
CA ALA A 150 -15.82 10.83 12.35
C ALA A 150 -15.86 10.81 13.88
N GLY A 151 -15.30 11.86 14.51
CA GLY A 151 -15.21 12.02 15.96
C GLY A 151 -14.25 11.08 16.69
N LYS A 152 -13.53 10.20 15.99
CA LYS A 152 -12.67 9.18 16.59
C LYS A 152 -11.22 9.63 16.74
N ARG A 153 -10.54 9.09 17.76
CA ARG A 153 -9.09 9.14 17.92
C ARG A 153 -8.50 8.01 17.08
N PHE A 154 -7.67 8.37 16.10
CA PHE A 154 -7.11 7.43 15.13
C PHE A 154 -5.63 7.18 15.37
N LEU A 155 -5.18 5.95 15.25
CA LEU A 155 -3.77 5.55 15.29
C LEU A 155 -3.39 4.81 14.01
N ASN A 156 -2.33 5.26 13.35
CA ASN A 156 -1.76 4.63 12.16
C ASN A 156 -0.34 4.14 12.46
N LEU A 157 -0.16 2.84 12.56
CA LEU A 157 1.10 2.16 12.84
C LEU A 157 1.71 1.59 11.55
N PHE A 158 3.04 1.71 11.39
CA PHE A 158 3.74 1.44 10.14
C PHE A 158 3.16 2.28 9.00
N SER A 159 3.05 3.58 9.27
CA SER A 159 2.16 4.47 8.53
C SER A 159 2.60 4.76 7.10
N TYR A 160 3.84 4.43 6.74
CA TYR A 160 4.41 4.75 5.44
C TYR A 160 4.21 6.25 5.11
N THR A 161 3.58 6.60 4.01
CA THR A 161 3.31 7.98 3.59
C THR A 161 2.05 8.59 4.23
N GLY A 162 1.48 7.96 5.25
CA GLY A 162 0.34 8.48 6.00
C GLY A 162 -1.00 8.41 5.28
N SER A 163 -1.13 7.61 4.23
CA SER A 163 -2.34 7.59 3.39
C SER A 163 -3.62 7.21 4.15
N PHE A 164 -3.54 6.29 5.12
CA PHE A 164 -4.67 5.98 6.00
C PHE A 164 -5.06 7.16 6.89
N THR A 165 -4.06 7.93 7.38
CA THR A 165 -4.34 9.12 8.19
C THR A 165 -4.99 10.22 7.37
N VAL A 166 -4.60 10.38 6.09
CA VAL A 166 -5.29 11.32 5.20
C VAL A 166 -6.78 10.99 5.11
N TYR A 167 -7.13 9.72 4.96
CA TYR A 167 -8.53 9.30 4.93
C TYR A 167 -9.24 9.50 6.28
N ALA A 168 -8.59 9.17 7.39
CA ALA A 168 -9.17 9.37 8.73
C ALA A 168 -9.41 10.84 9.03
N ALA A 169 -8.41 11.71 8.82
CA ALA A 169 -8.49 13.13 9.08
C ALA A 169 -9.55 13.82 8.23
N THR A 170 -9.55 13.58 6.90
CA THR A 170 -10.57 14.12 5.99
C THR A 170 -11.96 13.48 6.19
N GLY A 171 -12.04 12.32 6.84
CA GLY A 171 -13.26 11.66 7.28
C GLY A 171 -13.78 12.17 8.63
N GLY A 172 -13.13 13.20 9.23
CA GLY A 172 -13.58 13.86 10.44
C GLY A 172 -13.06 13.25 11.74
N ALA A 173 -11.91 12.53 11.71
CA ALA A 173 -11.26 12.08 12.95
C ALA A 173 -10.99 13.25 13.90
N ALA A 174 -11.27 13.07 15.19
CA ALA A 174 -11.04 14.10 16.21
C ALA A 174 -9.55 14.39 16.40
N SER A 175 -8.71 13.37 16.32
CA SER A 175 -7.26 13.46 16.36
C SER A 175 -6.63 12.22 15.74
N SER A 176 -5.34 12.29 15.42
CA SER A 176 -4.60 11.08 15.01
C SER A 176 -3.13 11.13 15.41
N GLU A 177 -2.55 9.93 15.49
CA GLU A 177 -1.11 9.75 15.56
C GLU A 177 -0.66 8.84 14.41
N THR A 178 0.33 9.31 13.64
CA THR A 178 0.88 8.65 12.45
C THR A 178 2.30 8.24 12.76
N VAL A 179 2.53 6.95 12.96
CA VAL A 179 3.76 6.40 13.53
C VAL A 179 4.54 5.61 12.48
N ASP A 180 5.78 6.00 12.23
CA ASP A 180 6.73 5.27 11.39
C ASP A 180 8.16 5.52 11.88
N LEU A 181 9.08 4.63 11.53
CA LEU A 181 10.49 4.77 11.88
C LEU A 181 11.27 5.60 10.85
N SER A 182 10.78 5.69 9.61
CA SER A 182 11.44 6.31 8.47
C SER A 182 11.14 7.80 8.38
N ASN A 183 12.18 8.64 8.54
CA ASN A 183 12.04 10.08 8.29
C ASN A 183 11.54 10.38 6.88
N THR A 184 12.05 9.67 5.87
CA THR A 184 11.65 9.87 4.47
C THR A 184 10.14 9.68 4.29
N TYR A 185 9.57 8.66 4.92
CA TYR A 185 8.13 8.40 4.83
C TYR A 185 7.31 9.38 5.65
N LEU A 186 7.80 9.78 6.81
CA LEU A 186 7.12 10.80 7.63
C LEU A 186 7.16 12.18 6.98
N ASP A 187 8.24 12.54 6.29
CA ASP A 187 8.30 13.77 5.49
C ASP A 187 7.32 13.71 4.31
N TRP A 188 7.16 12.54 3.70
CA TRP A 188 6.16 12.32 2.66
C TRP A 188 4.73 12.41 3.24
N ALA A 189 4.50 11.82 4.42
CA ALA A 189 3.22 11.94 5.13
C ALA A 189 2.88 13.41 5.41
N ARG A 190 3.84 14.22 5.87
CA ARG A 190 3.65 15.67 6.09
C ARG A 190 3.21 16.37 4.81
N ARG A 191 3.88 16.11 3.69
CA ARG A 191 3.50 16.67 2.38
C ARG A 191 2.08 16.23 1.95
N ASN A 192 1.69 14.99 2.23
CA ASN A 192 0.33 14.52 1.97
C ASN A 192 -0.69 15.23 2.87
N PHE A 193 -0.35 15.52 4.13
CA PHE A 193 -1.21 16.26 5.05
C PHE A 193 -1.40 17.71 4.58
N GLU A 194 -0.31 18.40 4.23
CA GLU A 194 -0.35 19.76 3.66
C GLU A 194 -1.24 19.82 2.41
N LEU A 195 -1.08 18.84 1.50
CA LEU A 195 -1.84 18.73 0.26
C LEU A 195 -3.36 18.60 0.47
N ASN A 196 -3.76 18.03 1.62
CA ASN A 196 -5.16 17.84 2.01
C ASN A 196 -5.65 18.82 3.10
N GLY A 197 -4.86 19.82 3.46
CA GLY A 197 -5.23 20.81 4.48
C GLY A 197 -5.38 20.25 5.88
N ILE A 198 -4.63 19.17 6.22
CA ILE A 198 -4.70 18.50 7.52
C ILE A 198 -3.81 19.23 8.52
N ASP A 199 -4.41 19.63 9.64
CA ASP A 199 -3.72 20.30 10.74
C ASP A 199 -2.86 19.30 11.54
N THR A 200 -1.54 19.51 11.54
CA THR A 200 -0.56 18.63 12.19
C THR A 200 -0.53 18.77 13.72
N GLU A 201 -1.14 19.79 14.31
CA GLU A 201 -1.31 19.89 15.76
C GLU A 201 -2.32 18.87 16.27
N ARG A 202 -3.37 18.63 15.50
CA ARG A 202 -4.41 17.63 15.80
C ARG A 202 -4.06 16.23 15.28
N HIS A 203 -3.38 16.17 14.14
CA HIS A 203 -3.00 14.95 13.44
C HIS A 203 -1.48 14.78 13.45
N LYS A 204 -0.98 14.27 14.58
CA LYS A 204 0.45 14.24 14.88
C LYS A 204 1.22 13.23 14.03
N ILE A 205 2.44 13.61 13.64
CA ILE A 205 3.41 12.74 12.99
C ILE A 205 4.47 12.36 14.03
N VAL A 206 4.64 11.08 14.28
CA VAL A 206 5.49 10.55 15.36
C VAL A 206 6.54 9.61 14.76
N ARG A 207 7.81 9.95 14.95
CA ARG A 207 8.91 9.05 14.61
C ARG A 207 9.22 8.14 15.78
N ALA A 208 8.88 6.86 15.64
CA ALA A 208 9.17 5.86 16.68
C ALA A 208 9.26 4.44 16.09
N ASP A 209 9.97 3.58 16.77
CA ASP A 209 9.80 2.12 16.63
C ASP A 209 8.41 1.74 17.18
N VAL A 210 7.65 0.94 16.42
CA VAL A 210 6.26 0.63 16.77
C VAL A 210 6.17 -0.15 18.08
N PHE A 211 7.09 -1.07 18.37
CA PHE A 211 7.08 -1.79 19.64
C PHE A 211 7.30 -0.86 20.84
N GLN A 212 8.27 0.05 20.73
CA GLN A 212 8.53 1.06 21.77
C GLN A 212 7.36 2.03 21.91
N TYR A 213 6.79 2.48 20.77
CA TYR A 213 5.62 3.37 20.79
C TYR A 213 4.43 2.72 21.52
N LEU A 214 4.12 1.45 21.22
CA LEU A 214 3.01 0.73 21.85
C LEU A 214 3.19 0.64 23.37
N GLN A 215 4.41 0.39 23.86
CA GLN A 215 4.73 0.33 25.29
C GLN A 215 4.58 1.71 25.96
N THR A 216 5.15 2.76 25.36
CA THR A 216 5.10 4.13 25.86
C THR A 216 3.66 4.64 25.92
N ALA A 217 2.92 4.50 24.81
CA ALA A 217 1.52 4.94 24.71
C ALA A 217 0.61 4.23 25.73
N TYR A 218 0.87 2.93 25.99
CA TYR A 218 0.15 2.20 27.02
C TYR A 218 0.46 2.73 28.43
N GLY A 219 1.74 2.96 28.75
CA GLY A 219 2.16 3.53 30.03
C GLY A 219 1.60 4.94 30.30
N GLU A 220 1.40 5.73 29.22
CA GLU A 220 0.77 7.05 29.29
C GLU A 220 -0.77 7.01 29.30
N GLY A 221 -1.37 5.83 29.27
CA GLY A 221 -2.82 5.66 29.31
C GLY A 221 -3.55 6.09 28.03
N ARG A 222 -2.83 6.23 26.89
CA ARG A 222 -3.46 6.60 25.61
C ARG A 222 -4.46 5.55 25.16
N ARG A 223 -5.55 6.01 24.54
CA ARG A 223 -6.58 5.14 23.96
C ARG A 223 -7.03 5.69 22.62
N PHE A 224 -7.28 4.76 21.67
CA PHE A 224 -7.72 5.05 20.31
C PHE A 224 -8.99 4.28 19.98
N ASP A 225 -9.86 4.90 19.22
CA ASP A 225 -11.14 4.32 18.84
C ASP A 225 -11.03 3.56 17.51
N LEU A 226 -10.00 3.89 16.72
CA LEU A 226 -9.72 3.29 15.43
C LEU A 226 -8.20 3.16 15.23
N ILE A 227 -7.72 1.96 14.98
CA ILE A 227 -6.29 1.68 14.76
C ILE A 227 -6.12 0.99 13.40
N VAL A 228 -5.13 1.41 12.62
CA VAL A 228 -4.62 0.67 11.47
C VAL A 228 -3.20 0.24 11.74
N MET A 229 -2.90 -1.02 11.44
CA MET A 229 -1.57 -1.60 11.57
C MET A 229 -1.27 -2.47 10.36
N ASP A 230 -0.38 -1.99 9.49
CA ASP A 230 0.02 -2.66 8.23
C ASP A 230 1.55 -2.84 8.19
N PRO A 231 2.10 -3.75 9.00
CA PRO A 231 3.53 -3.96 9.09
C PRO A 231 4.10 -4.60 7.82
N PRO A 232 5.38 -4.31 7.47
CA PRO A 232 6.07 -5.02 6.42
C PRO A 232 6.23 -6.50 6.78
N SER A 233 6.29 -7.37 5.77
CA SER A 233 6.49 -8.81 5.99
C SER A 233 7.78 -9.13 6.74
N PHE A 234 8.83 -8.31 6.51
CA PHE A 234 10.14 -8.42 7.13
C PHE A 234 10.81 -7.04 7.18
N SER A 235 11.48 -6.72 8.28
CA SER A 235 12.29 -5.52 8.39
C SER A 235 13.52 -5.79 9.26
N ASN A 236 14.69 -5.46 8.73
CA ASN A 236 15.97 -5.54 9.42
C ASN A 236 16.63 -4.14 9.54
N SER A 237 15.84 -3.11 9.69
CA SER A 237 16.34 -1.75 9.87
C SER A 237 17.32 -1.68 11.05
N LYS A 238 18.54 -1.17 10.82
CA LYS A 238 19.54 -0.91 11.88
C LYS A 238 19.05 0.02 12.99
N LYS A 239 17.88 0.65 12.79
CA LYS A 239 17.25 1.57 13.75
C LYS A 239 16.19 0.89 14.62
N MET A 240 15.84 -0.36 14.32
CA MET A 240 14.96 -1.17 15.17
C MET A 240 15.77 -1.85 16.25
N SER A 241 15.18 -2.04 17.40
CA SER A 241 15.77 -2.80 18.52
C SER A 241 15.93 -4.29 18.19
N ASP A 242 15.13 -4.79 17.22
CA ASP A 242 15.15 -6.19 16.80
C ASP A 242 14.64 -6.32 15.35
N ILE A 243 14.92 -7.45 14.71
CA ILE A 243 14.46 -7.77 13.36
C ILE A 243 12.97 -8.14 13.44
N LEU A 244 12.13 -7.39 12.70
CA LEU A 244 10.72 -7.71 12.56
C LEU A 244 10.54 -8.86 11.56
N ASP A 245 9.86 -9.92 12.00
CA ASP A 245 9.29 -10.98 11.19
C ASP A 245 7.79 -11.06 11.50
N ILE A 246 6.95 -10.71 10.54
CA ILE A 246 5.51 -10.58 10.79
C ILE A 246 4.86 -11.93 11.16
N GLN A 247 5.34 -13.05 10.64
CA GLN A 247 4.81 -14.35 11.02
C GLN A 247 5.08 -14.67 12.49
N ARG A 248 6.25 -14.30 13.00
CA ARG A 248 6.65 -14.50 14.40
C ARG A 248 6.01 -13.46 15.33
N ASP A 249 5.99 -12.20 14.90
CA ASP A 249 5.80 -11.06 15.81
C ASP A 249 4.37 -10.50 15.81
N HIS A 250 3.50 -10.92 14.87
CA HIS A 250 2.15 -10.33 14.70
C HIS A 250 1.29 -10.40 15.96
N LYS A 251 1.36 -11.53 16.70
CA LYS A 251 0.58 -11.65 17.94
C LYS A 251 0.97 -10.57 18.96
N LYS A 252 2.29 -10.37 19.17
CA LYS A 252 2.81 -9.34 20.09
C LYS A 252 2.40 -7.94 19.66
N LEU A 253 2.41 -7.65 18.34
CA LEU A 253 1.95 -6.39 17.78
C LEU A 253 0.46 -6.18 17.99
N ILE A 254 -0.37 -7.19 17.70
CA ILE A 254 -1.82 -7.14 17.88
C ILE A 254 -2.16 -6.94 19.36
N ASP A 255 -1.56 -7.71 20.28
CA ASP A 255 -1.76 -7.56 21.72
C ASP A 255 -1.42 -6.14 22.20
N GLY A 256 -0.30 -5.59 21.72
CA GLY A 256 0.12 -4.22 22.03
C GLY A 256 -0.89 -3.17 21.52
N ALA A 257 -1.37 -3.33 20.30
CA ALA A 257 -2.33 -2.42 19.68
C ALA A 257 -3.71 -2.51 20.37
N VAL A 258 -4.19 -3.74 20.70
CA VAL A 258 -5.48 -3.93 21.38
C VAL A 258 -5.46 -3.35 22.80
N LYS A 259 -4.32 -3.34 23.51
CA LYS A 259 -4.19 -2.63 24.80
C LYS A 259 -4.43 -1.12 24.69
N LEU A 260 -4.20 -0.52 23.52
CA LEU A 260 -4.49 0.88 23.24
C LEU A 260 -5.90 1.11 22.69
N LEU A 261 -6.62 0.06 22.35
CA LEU A 261 -7.94 0.15 21.73
C LEU A 261 -8.99 0.48 22.80
N ALA A 262 -9.89 1.42 22.51
CA ALA A 262 -11.08 1.68 23.31
C ALA A 262 -12.01 0.45 23.30
N SER A 263 -12.90 0.35 24.27
CA SER A 263 -13.78 -0.83 24.48
C SER A 263 -14.61 -1.20 23.27
N ASP A 264 -15.08 -0.20 22.51
CA ASP A 264 -15.86 -0.34 21.27
C ASP A 264 -15.03 -0.08 20.00
N GLY A 265 -13.71 0.04 20.15
CA GLY A 265 -12.77 0.36 19.10
C GLY A 265 -12.57 -0.76 18.08
N ILE A 266 -11.90 -0.40 16.98
CA ILE A 266 -11.58 -1.32 15.88
C ILE A 266 -10.10 -1.21 15.57
N LEU A 267 -9.42 -2.37 15.48
CA LEU A 267 -8.10 -2.52 14.88
C LEU A 267 -8.25 -3.17 13.50
N TYR A 268 -7.80 -2.49 12.45
CA TYR A 268 -7.54 -3.09 11.14
C TYR A 268 -6.09 -3.55 11.10
N PHE A 269 -5.88 -4.84 11.04
CA PHE A 269 -4.56 -5.46 10.86
C PHE A 269 -4.45 -6.04 9.46
N SER A 270 -3.39 -5.70 8.73
CA SER A 270 -3.13 -6.25 7.39
C SER A 270 -1.68 -6.63 7.20
N ASN A 271 -1.40 -7.51 6.24
CA ASN A 271 -0.05 -7.79 5.74
C ASN A 271 -0.11 -8.46 4.36
N ASN A 272 1.02 -8.43 3.64
CA ASN A 272 1.16 -8.99 2.30
C ASN A 272 1.99 -10.29 2.23
N LEU A 273 2.33 -10.90 3.36
CA LEU A 273 3.05 -12.19 3.39
C LEU A 273 2.13 -13.32 2.91
N ARG A 274 2.46 -13.94 1.77
CA ARG A 274 1.62 -14.98 1.15
C ARG A 274 1.40 -16.22 2.03
N SER A 275 2.43 -16.60 2.78
CA SER A 275 2.38 -17.75 3.70
C SER A 275 1.84 -17.41 5.08
N PHE A 276 1.38 -16.17 5.29
CA PHE A 276 0.95 -15.74 6.61
C PHE A 276 -0.23 -16.55 7.14
N VAL A 277 -0.11 -16.98 8.39
CA VAL A 277 -1.18 -17.62 9.16
C VAL A 277 -1.36 -16.83 10.44
N LEU A 278 -2.58 -16.37 10.68
CA LEU A 278 -2.92 -15.70 11.93
C LEU A 278 -2.85 -16.71 13.07
N ASP A 279 -2.21 -16.36 14.17
CA ASP A 279 -2.10 -17.19 15.38
C ASP A 279 -3.50 -17.42 15.97
N ASP A 280 -3.82 -18.68 16.26
CA ASP A 280 -5.14 -19.07 16.80
C ASP A 280 -5.45 -18.37 18.14
N LEU A 281 -4.42 -18.10 18.95
CA LEU A 281 -4.56 -17.35 20.21
C LEU A 281 -5.14 -15.95 20.00
N VAL A 282 -4.92 -15.31 18.84
CA VAL A 282 -5.54 -14.02 18.52
C VAL A 282 -7.05 -14.19 18.42
N SER A 283 -7.51 -15.22 17.73
CA SER A 283 -8.96 -15.51 17.60
C SER A 283 -9.59 -16.04 18.91
N GLU A 284 -8.79 -16.65 19.77
CA GLU A 284 -9.23 -17.05 21.10
C GLU A 284 -9.41 -15.85 22.04
N GLN A 285 -8.54 -14.84 21.95
CA GLN A 285 -8.53 -13.70 22.86
C GLN A 285 -9.43 -12.56 22.38
N TYR A 286 -9.54 -12.36 21.06
CA TYR A 286 -10.22 -11.22 20.47
C TYR A 286 -11.33 -11.64 19.52
N ALA A 287 -12.28 -10.74 19.26
CA ALA A 287 -13.26 -10.89 18.20
C ALA A 287 -12.59 -10.55 16.86
N VAL A 288 -12.36 -11.56 16.02
CA VAL A 288 -11.64 -11.45 14.75
C VAL A 288 -12.57 -11.73 13.58
N LYS A 289 -12.58 -10.82 12.60
CA LYS A 289 -13.29 -10.97 11.34
C LYS A 289 -12.32 -10.82 10.17
N ASP A 290 -12.15 -11.86 9.36
CA ASP A 290 -11.40 -11.77 8.11
C ASP A 290 -12.19 -10.93 7.09
N ILE A 291 -11.60 -9.83 6.65
CA ILE A 291 -12.14 -8.92 5.64
C ILE A 291 -11.28 -8.86 4.38
N SER A 292 -10.34 -9.78 4.22
CA SER A 292 -9.36 -9.79 3.12
C SER A 292 -10.01 -9.65 1.74
N LYS A 293 -11.11 -10.38 1.50
CA LYS A 293 -11.80 -10.32 0.21
C LYS A 293 -12.43 -8.95 -0.09
N GLN A 294 -12.92 -8.27 0.96
CA GLN A 294 -13.58 -6.96 0.83
C GLN A 294 -12.55 -5.82 0.79
N SER A 295 -11.38 -6.01 1.42
CA SER A 295 -10.32 -5.00 1.48
C SER A 295 -9.62 -4.79 0.15
N VAL A 296 -9.53 -5.83 -0.70
CA VAL A 296 -8.87 -5.74 -2.01
C VAL A 296 -9.79 -5.10 -3.04
N PRO A 297 -9.36 -4.01 -3.71
CA PRO A 297 -10.17 -3.27 -4.67
C PRO A 297 -10.54 -4.07 -5.93
N GLU A 298 -11.47 -3.52 -6.71
CA GLU A 298 -12.05 -4.14 -7.90
C GLU A 298 -11.01 -4.33 -9.01
N ASP A 299 -10.09 -3.39 -9.16
CA ASP A 299 -9.00 -3.38 -10.15
C ASP A 299 -7.90 -4.42 -9.87
N PHE A 300 -7.89 -5.04 -8.69
CA PHE A 300 -6.99 -6.14 -8.37
C PHE A 300 -7.65 -7.49 -8.62
N ARG A 301 -7.19 -8.19 -9.65
CA ARG A 301 -7.65 -9.55 -9.96
C ARG A 301 -7.22 -10.55 -8.89
N ASN A 302 -5.97 -10.43 -8.41
CA ASN A 302 -5.44 -11.25 -7.34
C ASN A 302 -6.01 -10.80 -5.98
N LYS A 303 -7.07 -11.46 -5.52
CA LYS A 303 -7.69 -11.18 -4.21
C LYS A 303 -6.87 -11.66 -3.01
N LYS A 304 -5.68 -12.24 -3.24
CA LYS A 304 -4.73 -12.67 -2.21
C LYS A 304 -3.46 -11.80 -2.18
N ILE A 305 -3.54 -10.56 -2.70
CA ILE A 305 -2.39 -9.65 -2.73
C ILE A 305 -1.97 -9.24 -1.33
N HIS A 306 -2.94 -9.04 -0.45
CA HIS A 306 -2.78 -8.90 0.99
C HIS A 306 -3.90 -9.63 1.73
N ARG A 307 -3.76 -9.75 3.06
CA ARG A 307 -4.81 -10.15 3.98
C ARG A 307 -5.13 -9.00 4.92
N CYS A 308 -6.38 -8.94 5.38
CA CYS A 308 -6.84 -7.90 6.30
C CYS A 308 -7.87 -8.45 7.27
N TRP A 309 -7.72 -8.11 8.55
CA TRP A 309 -8.65 -8.49 9.62
C TRP A 309 -9.15 -7.27 10.38
N GLU A 310 -10.40 -7.33 10.77
CA GLU A 310 -11.02 -6.43 11.73
C GLU A 310 -10.98 -7.13 13.09
N ILE A 311 -10.30 -6.52 14.06
CA ILE A 311 -10.08 -7.10 15.41
C ILE A 311 -10.69 -6.14 16.44
N ARG A 312 -11.40 -6.70 17.43
CA ARG A 312 -12.04 -5.99 18.53
C ARG A 312 -11.84 -6.71 19.86
N HIS A 313 -12.12 -6.03 20.96
CA HIS A 313 -12.31 -6.73 22.23
C HIS A 313 -13.46 -7.75 22.11
N LYS A 314 -13.34 -8.90 22.78
CA LYS A 314 -14.48 -9.78 22.98
C LYS A 314 -15.44 -9.14 23.99
N SER A 315 -16.72 -9.23 23.71
CA SER A 315 -17.81 -8.84 24.63
C SER A 315 -17.84 -9.75 25.84
#